data_afbb6ff09ffe0f670a621f8147b83ba2
#
_entry.id   afbb6ff09ffe0f670a621f8147b83ba2
#
_cell.length_a   1.000
_cell.length_b   1.000
_cell.length_c   1.000
_cell.angle_alpha   90.00
_cell.angle_beta   90.00
_cell.angle_gamma   90.00
#
_symmetry.space_group_name_H-M   'P 1'
#
loop_
_entity.id
_entity.type
_entity.pdbx_description
1 polymer ?
#
loop_
_entity_poly.entity_id
_entity_poly.type
_entity_poly.pdbx_seq_one_letter_code
_entity_poly.pdbx_strand_id
1 'polypeptide(L)'
;MSYQHIQVPAEGQKITVNADHTLNVPDQPIVAYIEGDGIGRDITPVMLKVVDAAVARAYGGERKIHWMEVYAGEKATQVYGADQWLPAETLDAVREHVVSIKGPITTPPDSGMRSLNVALRQALDLYCLLYTSDAADDSLRV
;
A
#
# COMPACT_ATOMS: atom_id res chain seq x y z
N MET A 1 16.99 2.34 -5.97
CA MET A 1 17.28 0.89 -5.83
C MET A 1 16.57 0.15 -6.95
N SER A 2 17.10 -0.93 -7.44
CA SER A 2 16.39 -1.80 -8.39
C SER A 2 15.71 -2.90 -7.59
N TYR A 3 14.41 -3.05 -7.73
CA TYR A 3 13.65 -4.16 -7.17
C TYR A 3 13.79 -5.39 -8.06
N GLN A 4 13.65 -6.58 -7.49
CA GLN A 4 13.75 -7.83 -8.23
C GLN A 4 12.43 -8.19 -8.94
N HIS A 5 11.32 -7.97 -8.27
CA HIS A 5 9.97 -8.35 -8.74
C HIS A 5 9.02 -7.16 -8.91
N ILE A 6 9.28 -6.04 -8.24
CA ILE A 6 8.45 -4.85 -8.33
C ILE A 6 8.87 -4.02 -9.52
N GLN A 7 7.91 -3.67 -10.38
CA GLN A 7 8.14 -2.80 -11.53
C GLN A 7 7.80 -1.35 -11.17
N VAL A 8 8.84 -0.53 -11.09
CA VAL A 8 8.66 0.90 -10.91
C VAL A 8 8.16 1.51 -12.23
N PRO A 9 7.09 2.32 -12.22
CA PRO A 9 6.65 3.04 -13.42
C PRO A 9 7.79 3.83 -14.05
N ALA A 10 7.88 3.80 -15.39
CA ALA A 10 8.89 4.56 -16.13
C ALA A 10 8.67 6.07 -16.03
N GLU A 11 7.42 6.47 -15.82
CA GLU A 11 7.00 7.85 -15.63
C GLU A 11 6.58 8.07 -14.17
N GLY A 12 6.57 9.32 -13.75
CA GLY A 12 6.21 9.71 -12.39
C GLY A 12 7.44 9.96 -11.51
N GLN A 13 7.19 10.52 -10.35
CA GLN A 13 8.21 10.90 -9.38
C GLN A 13 7.81 10.45 -7.98
N LYS A 14 8.79 10.13 -7.14
CA LYS A 14 8.55 9.77 -5.75
C LYS A 14 8.06 10.97 -4.94
N ILE A 15 7.12 10.70 -4.05
CA ILE A 15 6.81 11.63 -2.96
C ILE A 15 7.99 11.59 -1.99
N THR A 16 8.44 12.76 -1.55
CA THR A 16 9.55 12.87 -0.60
C THR A 16 9.14 13.60 0.66
N VAL A 17 9.86 13.32 1.75
CA VAL A 17 9.66 13.99 3.05
C VAL A 17 10.73 15.05 3.23
N ASN A 18 10.31 16.26 3.51
CA ASN A 18 11.21 17.38 3.79
C ASN A 18 11.76 17.30 5.23
N ALA A 19 12.77 18.11 5.54
CA ALA A 19 13.38 18.14 6.87
C ALA A 19 12.41 18.59 7.99
N ASP A 20 11.37 19.33 7.64
CA ASP A 20 10.29 19.78 8.53
C ASP A 20 9.12 18.79 8.61
N HIS A 21 9.30 17.57 8.07
CA HIS A 21 8.30 16.50 7.98
C HIS A 21 7.10 16.80 7.06
N THR A 22 7.10 17.88 6.30
CA THR A 22 6.11 18.10 5.25
C THR A 22 6.41 17.22 4.04
N LEU A 23 5.36 16.91 3.26
CA LEU A 23 5.51 16.13 2.04
C LEU A 23 5.72 17.03 0.83
N ASN A 24 6.70 16.68 0.00
CA ASN A 24 6.82 17.21 -1.34
C ASN A 24 6.14 16.23 -2.30
N VAL A 25 4.96 16.63 -2.80
CA VAL A 25 4.14 15.82 -3.70
C VAL A 25 4.23 16.36 -5.12
N PRO A 26 4.86 15.64 -6.06
CA PRO A 26 4.95 16.06 -7.45
C PRO A 26 3.59 16.01 -8.16
N ASP A 27 3.47 16.64 -9.32
CA ASP A 27 2.24 16.61 -10.11
C ASP A 27 1.92 15.20 -10.67
N GLN A 28 2.93 14.38 -10.80
CA GLN A 28 2.82 12.98 -11.23
C GLN A 28 3.46 12.04 -10.20
N PRO A 29 2.82 11.85 -9.03
CA PRO A 29 3.38 11.01 -7.98
C PRO A 29 3.30 9.53 -8.33
N ILE A 30 4.32 8.78 -7.91
CA ILE A 30 4.25 7.31 -7.84
C ILE A 30 3.62 6.93 -6.50
N VAL A 31 2.53 6.17 -6.53
CA VAL A 31 1.86 5.66 -5.34
C VAL A 31 1.88 4.13 -5.37
N ALA A 32 2.44 3.53 -4.32
CA ALA A 32 2.45 2.08 -4.20
C ALA A 32 1.04 1.56 -3.85
N TYR A 33 0.69 0.37 -4.35
CA TYR A 33 -0.53 -0.29 -3.92
C TYR A 33 -0.35 -1.80 -3.79
N ILE A 34 -1.07 -2.38 -2.85
CA ILE A 34 -1.24 -3.82 -2.68
C ILE A 34 -2.66 -4.15 -3.13
N GLU A 35 -2.81 -5.00 -4.14
CA GLU A 35 -4.12 -5.41 -4.65
C GLU A 35 -4.97 -6.07 -3.55
N GLY A 36 -4.32 -6.93 -2.76
CA GLY A 36 -4.96 -7.68 -1.69
C GLY A 36 -5.50 -9.04 -2.15
N ASP A 37 -6.05 -9.76 -1.18
CA ASP A 37 -6.57 -11.11 -1.35
C ASP A 37 -8.10 -11.10 -1.40
N GLY A 38 -8.70 -12.21 -1.82
CA GLY A 38 -10.15 -12.38 -1.87
C GLY A 38 -10.83 -11.26 -2.66
N ILE A 39 -11.70 -10.50 -1.97
CA ILE A 39 -12.41 -9.35 -2.58
C ILE A 39 -11.50 -8.22 -3.03
N GLY A 40 -10.23 -8.20 -2.59
CA GLY A 40 -9.24 -7.22 -3.03
C GLY A 40 -9.06 -7.21 -4.55
N ARG A 41 -9.11 -8.38 -5.17
CA ARG A 41 -9.00 -8.53 -6.63
C ARG A 41 -10.14 -7.85 -7.40
N ASP A 42 -11.31 -7.73 -6.78
CA ASP A 42 -12.46 -7.07 -7.39
C ASP A 42 -12.48 -5.57 -7.09
N ILE A 43 -12.25 -5.18 -5.83
CA ILE A 43 -12.39 -3.80 -5.40
C ILE A 43 -11.20 -2.90 -5.78
N THR A 44 -9.98 -3.43 -5.76
CA THR A 44 -8.79 -2.61 -6.02
C THR A 44 -8.75 -2.06 -7.44
N PRO A 45 -9.04 -2.81 -8.51
CA PRO A 45 -9.12 -2.24 -9.86
C PRO A 45 -10.18 -1.16 -10.01
N VAL A 46 -11.29 -1.29 -9.27
CA VAL A 46 -12.36 -0.26 -9.25
C VAL A 46 -11.87 0.97 -8.52
N MET A 47 -11.22 0.81 -7.38
CA MET A 47 -10.62 1.91 -6.62
C MET A 47 -9.65 2.70 -7.47
N LEU A 48 -8.71 2.05 -8.16
CA LEU A 48 -7.74 2.72 -9.05
C LEU A 48 -8.46 3.57 -10.11
N LYS A 49 -9.47 3.01 -10.79
CA LYS A 49 -10.25 3.74 -11.80
C LYS A 49 -11.00 4.95 -11.22
N VAL A 50 -11.59 4.80 -10.04
CA VAL A 50 -12.33 5.88 -9.38
C VAL A 50 -11.38 7.01 -8.97
N VAL A 51 -10.24 6.67 -8.40
CA VAL A 51 -9.22 7.67 -8.00
C VAL A 51 -8.65 8.38 -9.22
N ASP A 52 -8.31 7.65 -10.29
CA ASP A 52 -7.81 8.25 -11.53
C ASP A 52 -8.84 9.22 -12.15
N ALA A 53 -10.12 8.82 -12.19
CA ALA A 53 -11.18 9.69 -12.68
C ALA A 53 -11.38 10.95 -11.81
N ALA A 54 -11.28 10.79 -10.49
CA ALA A 54 -11.37 11.91 -9.55
C ALA A 54 -10.20 12.89 -9.72
N VAL A 55 -8.98 12.39 -9.84
CA VAL A 55 -7.78 13.21 -10.09
C VAL A 55 -7.89 13.94 -11.42
N ALA A 56 -8.25 13.25 -12.50
CA ALA A 56 -8.43 13.86 -13.81
C ALA A 56 -9.52 14.96 -13.78
N ARG A 57 -10.61 14.72 -13.05
CA ARG A 57 -11.69 15.69 -12.90
C ARG A 57 -11.27 16.91 -12.08
N ALA A 58 -10.53 16.69 -10.99
CA ALA A 58 -10.12 17.75 -10.06
C ALA A 58 -9.04 18.67 -10.66
N TYR A 59 -8.15 18.11 -11.45
CA TYR A 59 -6.97 18.82 -11.96
C TYR A 59 -6.95 19.01 -13.48
N GLY A 60 -8.09 18.78 -14.16
CA GLY A 60 -8.19 19.02 -15.61
C GLY A 60 -7.23 18.18 -16.47
N GLY A 61 -6.70 17.08 -15.92
CA GLY A 61 -5.70 16.23 -16.59
C GLY A 61 -4.25 16.67 -16.40
N GLU A 62 -3.97 17.78 -15.69
CA GLU A 62 -2.61 18.25 -15.42
C GLU A 62 -1.85 17.34 -14.45
N ARG A 63 -2.58 16.63 -13.57
CA ARG A 63 -2.00 15.69 -12.60
C ARG A 63 -2.46 14.27 -12.86
N LYS A 64 -1.57 13.32 -12.58
CA LYS A 64 -1.83 11.89 -12.78
C LYS A 64 -1.06 11.09 -11.74
N ILE A 65 -1.70 10.07 -11.15
CA ILE A 65 -1.03 9.11 -10.29
C ILE A 65 -0.42 8.01 -11.16
N HIS A 66 0.82 7.65 -10.90
CA HIS A 66 1.49 6.48 -11.45
C HIS A 66 1.47 5.37 -10.42
N TRP A 67 0.65 4.37 -10.67
CA TRP A 67 0.44 3.25 -9.75
C TRP A 67 1.58 2.24 -9.84
N MET A 68 2.14 1.87 -8.70
CA MET A 68 3.18 0.86 -8.56
C MET A 68 2.65 -0.30 -7.73
N GLU A 69 2.45 -1.47 -8.35
CA GLU A 69 2.03 -2.66 -7.61
C GLU A 69 3.18 -3.21 -6.77
N VAL A 70 2.87 -3.49 -5.50
CA VAL A 70 3.74 -4.19 -4.56
C VAL A 70 2.96 -5.36 -3.96
N TYR A 71 3.65 -6.42 -3.58
CA TYR A 71 3.00 -7.70 -3.33
C TYR A 71 3.00 -8.06 -1.84
N ALA A 72 1.83 -8.42 -1.31
CA ALA A 72 1.65 -9.03 0.00
C ALA A 72 0.46 -9.99 -0.03
N GLY A 73 0.41 -10.92 0.92
CA GLY A 73 -0.63 -11.95 0.99
C GLY A 73 -0.42 -13.08 -0.02
N GLU A 74 -1.51 -13.66 -0.51
CA GLU A 74 -1.47 -14.79 -1.45
C GLU A 74 -0.72 -14.46 -2.75
N LYS A 75 -0.91 -13.27 -3.29
CA LYS A 75 -0.23 -12.86 -4.53
C LYS A 75 1.29 -12.79 -4.35
N ALA A 76 1.78 -12.41 -3.18
CA ALA A 76 3.21 -12.42 -2.89
C ALA A 76 3.79 -13.83 -2.94
N THR A 77 3.08 -14.84 -2.44
CA THR A 77 3.56 -16.23 -2.49
C THR A 77 3.69 -16.77 -3.91
N GLN A 78 2.90 -16.25 -4.85
CA GLN A 78 2.98 -16.62 -6.26
C GLN A 78 4.19 -15.99 -6.95
N VAL A 79 4.57 -14.78 -6.54
CA VAL A 79 5.67 -14.00 -7.15
C VAL A 79 7.02 -14.34 -6.54
N TYR A 80 7.09 -14.49 -5.20
CA TYR A 80 8.35 -14.66 -4.45
C TYR A 80 8.58 -16.08 -3.93
N GLY A 81 7.57 -16.95 -3.97
CA GLY A 81 7.62 -18.31 -3.43
C GLY A 81 6.70 -18.52 -2.23
N ALA A 82 6.35 -19.79 -1.97
CA ALA A 82 5.24 -20.19 -1.09
C ALA A 82 5.29 -19.64 0.35
N ASP A 83 6.46 -19.36 0.88
CA ASP A 83 6.63 -18.88 2.27
C ASP A 83 6.74 -17.35 2.37
N GLN A 84 6.67 -16.63 1.25
CA GLN A 84 6.89 -15.19 1.17
C GLN A 84 5.57 -14.39 1.17
N TRP A 85 4.88 -14.38 2.30
CA TRP A 85 3.61 -13.65 2.46
C TRP A 85 3.77 -12.14 2.60
N LEU A 86 4.88 -11.67 3.14
CA LEU A 86 5.23 -10.25 3.27
C LEU A 86 6.71 -10.07 2.94
N PRO A 87 7.07 -9.96 1.65
CA PRO A 87 8.44 -9.81 1.22
C PRO A 87 9.11 -8.54 1.77
N ALA A 88 10.39 -8.63 2.10
CA ALA A 88 11.19 -7.47 2.53
C ALA A 88 11.20 -6.37 1.43
N GLU A 89 11.27 -6.77 0.17
CA GLU A 89 11.20 -5.85 -0.97
C GLU A 89 9.93 -4.99 -0.97
N THR A 90 8.79 -5.56 -0.58
CA THR A 90 7.53 -4.82 -0.43
C THR A 90 7.61 -3.78 0.68
N LEU A 91 8.18 -4.15 1.83
CA LEU A 91 8.36 -3.22 2.95
C LEU A 91 9.29 -2.06 2.56
N ASP A 92 10.37 -2.36 1.87
CA ASP A 92 11.32 -1.34 1.40
C ASP A 92 10.69 -0.42 0.35
N ALA A 93 9.91 -0.98 -0.59
CA ALA A 93 9.20 -0.20 -1.59
C ALA A 93 8.17 0.74 -0.97
N VAL A 94 7.36 0.25 -0.02
CA VAL A 94 6.36 1.07 0.69
C VAL A 94 7.04 2.18 1.51
N ARG A 95 8.14 1.86 2.21
CA ARG A 95 8.91 2.84 2.97
C ARG A 95 9.51 3.92 2.07
N GLU A 96 10.07 3.52 0.92
CA GLU A 96 10.73 4.43 -0.01
C GLU A 96 9.77 5.38 -0.74
N HIS A 97 8.53 4.93 -0.99
CA HIS A 97 7.52 5.73 -1.71
C HIS A 97 6.57 6.51 -0.79
N VAL A 98 6.72 6.36 0.53
CA VAL A 98 6.04 7.14 1.58
C VAL A 98 4.52 6.93 1.63
N VAL A 99 3.83 6.97 0.50
CA VAL A 99 2.36 6.82 0.40
C VAL A 99 2.01 5.52 -0.29
N SER A 100 1.13 4.75 0.33
CA SER A 100 0.64 3.50 -0.26
C SER A 100 -0.83 3.24 0.07
N ILE A 101 -1.50 2.48 -0.79
CA ILE A 101 -2.86 1.99 -0.58
C ILE A 101 -2.82 0.47 -0.49
N LYS A 102 -3.48 -0.08 0.50
CA LYS A 102 -3.50 -1.52 0.74
C LYS A 102 -4.92 -2.08 0.67
N GLY A 103 -5.13 -3.04 -0.22
CA GLY A 103 -6.30 -3.91 -0.22
C GLY A 103 -6.32 -4.88 0.98
N PRO A 104 -7.40 -5.64 1.18
CA PRO A 104 -7.48 -6.64 2.24
C PRO A 104 -6.41 -7.72 2.06
N ILE A 105 -5.78 -8.15 3.16
CA ILE A 105 -4.78 -9.24 3.14
C ILE A 105 -5.26 -10.35 4.07
N THR A 106 -5.28 -11.56 3.56
CA THR A 106 -5.60 -12.78 4.30
C THR A 106 -4.37 -13.27 5.06
N THR A 107 -4.55 -13.62 6.33
CA THR A 107 -3.54 -14.35 7.10
C THR A 107 -3.97 -15.81 7.14
N PRO A 108 -3.11 -16.77 6.73
CA PRO A 108 -3.46 -18.18 6.76
C PRO A 108 -3.83 -18.62 8.18
N PRO A 109 -5.02 -19.23 8.41
CA PRO A 109 -5.53 -19.52 9.75
C PRO A 109 -4.66 -20.53 10.52
N ASP A 110 -4.08 -21.51 9.81
CA ASP A 110 -3.32 -22.61 10.42
C ASP A 110 -1.79 -22.40 10.43
N SER A 111 -1.32 -21.25 10.03
CA SER A 111 0.12 -20.98 9.89
C SER A 111 0.84 -20.66 11.19
N GLY A 112 0.12 -20.42 12.28
CA GLY A 112 0.71 -19.86 13.51
C GLY A 112 1.34 -18.46 13.33
N MET A 113 1.18 -17.88 12.16
CA MET A 113 1.73 -16.57 11.83
C MET A 113 0.90 -15.44 12.45
N ARG A 114 1.60 -14.41 12.91
CA ARG A 114 0.94 -13.17 13.31
C ARG A 114 0.22 -12.55 12.09
N SER A 115 -0.89 -11.85 12.32
CA SER A 115 -1.60 -11.12 11.27
C SER A 115 -0.65 -10.30 10.42
N LEU A 116 -0.67 -10.53 9.10
CA LEU A 116 0.17 -9.80 8.14
C LEU A 116 -0.10 -8.29 8.17
N ASN A 117 -1.35 -7.88 8.46
CA ASN A 117 -1.71 -6.48 8.63
C ASN A 117 -1.00 -5.86 9.85
N VAL A 118 -0.91 -6.59 10.95
CA VAL A 118 -0.19 -6.17 12.16
C VAL A 118 1.32 -6.13 11.89
N ALA A 119 1.86 -7.16 11.26
CA ALA A 119 3.28 -7.24 10.92
C ALA A 119 3.71 -6.06 10.02
N LEU A 120 2.92 -5.72 9.01
CA LEU A 120 3.19 -4.60 8.11
C LEU A 120 3.19 -3.26 8.88
N ARG A 121 2.18 -3.03 9.73
CA ARG A 121 2.09 -1.80 10.53
C ARG A 121 3.27 -1.66 11.49
N GLN A 122 3.67 -2.74 12.14
CA GLN A 122 4.82 -2.73 13.06
C GLN A 122 6.15 -2.53 12.32
N ALA A 123 6.35 -3.22 11.19
CA ALA A 123 7.57 -3.08 10.40
C ALA A 123 7.77 -1.69 9.82
N LEU A 124 6.68 -0.96 9.54
CA LEU A 124 6.71 0.39 8.99
C LEU A 124 6.53 1.48 10.06
N ASP A 125 6.39 1.11 11.33
CA ASP A 125 6.14 2.03 12.47
C ASP A 125 4.97 2.99 12.19
N LEU A 126 3.86 2.45 11.69
CA LEU A 126 2.72 3.26 11.28
C LEU A 126 1.87 3.68 12.47
N TYR A 127 1.56 4.97 12.54
CA TYR A 127 0.55 5.49 13.44
C TYR A 127 -0.84 5.00 13.00
N CYS A 128 -1.56 4.31 13.89
CA CYS A 128 -2.82 3.69 13.56
C CYS A 128 -4.00 4.65 13.74
N LEU A 129 -4.67 5.00 12.65
CA LEU A 129 -5.87 5.85 12.68
C LEU A 129 -6.98 5.29 13.58
N LEU A 130 -7.08 3.96 13.68
CA LEU A 130 -8.06 3.28 14.52
C LEU A 130 -7.97 3.70 15.99
N TYR A 131 -6.76 3.93 16.49
CA TYR A 131 -6.55 4.38 17.87
C TYR A 131 -6.83 5.86 18.08
N THR A 132 -7.02 6.65 17.05
CA THR A 132 -7.24 8.10 17.15
C THR A 132 -8.66 8.52 16.89
N SER A 133 -9.33 7.92 15.90
CA SER A 133 -10.69 8.31 15.52
C SER A 133 -11.76 7.31 15.96
N ASP A 134 -11.40 6.05 16.13
CA ASP A 134 -12.34 4.94 16.38
C ASP A 134 -12.09 4.25 17.73
N ALA A 135 -11.25 4.84 18.57
CA ALA A 135 -10.92 4.29 19.89
C ALA A 135 -12.14 4.07 20.79
N ALA A 136 -13.19 4.85 20.60
CA ALA A 136 -14.46 4.72 21.33
C ALA A 136 -15.23 3.45 20.94
N ASP A 137 -15.19 3.05 19.67
CA ASP A 137 -15.83 1.83 19.18
C ASP A 137 -15.04 0.57 19.60
N ASP A 138 -13.72 0.64 19.63
CA ASP A 138 -12.87 -0.47 20.09
C ASP A 138 -13.03 -0.77 21.58
N SER A 139 -13.31 0.22 22.40
CA SER A 139 -13.52 0.06 23.84
C SER A 139 -14.85 -0.67 24.19
N LEU A 140 -15.76 -0.73 23.24
CA LEU A 140 -17.08 -1.42 23.40
C LEU A 140 -17.03 -2.89 22.96
N ARG A 141 -15.91 -3.37 22.44
CA ARG A 141 -15.72 -4.75 21.97
C ARG A 141 -14.95 -5.66 22.94
N VAL A 142 -14.81 -5.24 24.17
CA VAL A 142 -14.19 -6.05 25.23
C VAL A 142 -15.26 -6.89 25.94
#